data_5d2db23e4f346c97b8b6f977e7807f4f
#
_entry.id   5d2db23e4f346c97b8b6f977e7807f4f
#
_cell.length_a   1.000
_cell.length_b   1.000
_cell.length_c   1.000
_cell.angle_alpha   90.00
_cell.angle_beta   90.00
_cell.angle_gamma   90.00
#
_symmetry.space_group_name_H-M   'P 1'
#
loop_
_entity.id
_entity.type
_entity.pdbx_description
1 polymer ?
#
loop_
_entity_poly.entity_id
_entity_poly.type
_entity_poly.pdbx_seq_one_letter_code
_entity_poly.pdbx_strand_id
1 'polypeptide(L)'
;SCGGDQTHSVAFSDYAKWRDAFNASAIAAGRKESVFVSVCGWKQWYGPPDAAATSKELPAGFSGGPSLGNSYRIHDDGGSWAALSGCTNTIAAIGQWSQPGGWADPDLLIGPSDAKNGQSDAQARTQLNLWSVFPAPLLISQNVLTWSQFALETYSNTEVLAINQDAVQPGAKGGSGYKVGKRLAGSDLTLPCNASSSPQSCFNVWGRPLSDGKSFALAFVNNQGTNATASTVQCTHDCFVNLLSGAHPAANYTIRDLWLHEQVGTTSCSTNPGHCDGWSASVPGGGGSRMFKVTAVAGQASVFTNAVLI
;
A
#
# COMPACT_ATOMS: atom_id res chain seq x y z
N SER A 1 -15.09 -20.35 -7.86
CA SER A 1 -15.88 -19.15 -7.63
C SER A 1 -15.79 -18.78 -6.15
N CYS A 2 -15.60 -17.54 -5.88
CA CYS A 2 -15.64 -17.00 -4.50
C CYS A 2 -17.10 -16.87 -4.00
N GLY A 3 -18.05 -17.41 -4.74
CA GLY A 3 -19.47 -17.28 -4.45
C GLY A 3 -19.95 -18.31 -3.47
N GLY A 4 -20.76 -17.87 -2.57
CA GLY A 4 -21.60 -18.68 -1.74
C GLY A 4 -21.55 -18.29 -0.27
N ASP A 5 -22.63 -18.51 0.41
CA ASP A 5 -22.89 -18.31 1.83
C ASP A 5 -22.03 -19.23 2.74
N GLN A 6 -20.76 -19.40 2.41
CA GLN A 6 -19.86 -20.16 3.26
C GLN A 6 -19.54 -19.35 4.51
N THR A 7 -19.70 -19.96 5.65
CA THR A 7 -19.22 -19.37 6.90
C THR A 7 -17.70 -19.22 6.82
N HIS A 8 -17.13 -18.23 7.51
CA HIS A 8 -15.69 -17.98 7.54
C HIS A 8 -14.91 -19.26 7.91
N SER A 9 -15.39 -20.07 8.85
CA SER A 9 -14.75 -21.31 9.26
C SER A 9 -14.65 -22.34 8.13
N VAL A 10 -15.68 -22.45 7.30
CA VAL A 10 -15.69 -23.37 6.14
C VAL A 10 -14.71 -22.88 5.08
N ALA A 11 -14.73 -21.59 4.74
CA ALA A 11 -13.80 -21.01 3.78
C ALA A 11 -12.34 -21.19 4.22
N PHE A 12 -12.02 -20.92 5.48
CA PHE A 12 -10.68 -21.13 6.02
C PHE A 12 -10.27 -22.60 5.95
N SER A 13 -11.15 -23.52 6.36
CA SER A 13 -10.89 -24.96 6.31
C SER A 13 -10.62 -25.45 4.88
N ASP A 14 -11.40 -24.99 3.90
CA ASP A 14 -11.25 -25.45 2.53
C ASP A 14 -9.99 -24.89 1.88
N TYR A 15 -9.66 -23.62 2.08
CA TYR A 15 -8.39 -23.06 1.59
C TYR A 15 -7.18 -23.71 2.26
N ALA A 16 -7.26 -24.06 3.55
CA ALA A 16 -6.21 -24.78 4.23
C ALA A 16 -5.98 -26.18 3.62
N LYS A 17 -7.04 -26.92 3.28
CA LYS A 17 -6.93 -28.21 2.58
C LYS A 17 -6.19 -28.07 1.24
N TRP A 18 -6.52 -27.03 0.44
CA TRP A 18 -5.83 -26.77 -0.83
C TRP A 18 -4.36 -26.46 -0.61
N ARG A 19 -4.04 -25.54 0.31
CA ARG A 19 -2.65 -25.20 0.68
C ARG A 19 -1.87 -26.44 1.06
N ASP A 20 -2.43 -27.27 1.95
CA ASP A 20 -1.76 -28.47 2.47
C ASP A 20 -1.56 -29.53 1.38
N ALA A 21 -2.53 -29.70 0.48
CA ALA A 21 -2.42 -30.61 -0.64
C ALA A 21 -1.32 -30.14 -1.64
N PHE A 22 -1.24 -28.84 -1.95
CA PHE A 22 -0.17 -28.29 -2.80
C PHE A 22 1.20 -28.44 -2.16
N ASN A 23 1.32 -28.19 -0.86
CA ASN A 23 2.56 -28.37 -0.12
C ASN A 23 3.01 -29.85 -0.12
N ALA A 24 2.11 -30.76 0.17
CA ALA A 24 2.41 -32.20 0.13
C ALA A 24 2.84 -32.66 -1.27
N SER A 25 2.18 -32.19 -2.31
CA SER A 25 2.53 -32.49 -3.69
C SER A 25 3.90 -31.94 -4.08
N ALA A 26 4.22 -30.72 -3.66
CA ALA A 26 5.54 -30.12 -3.91
C ALA A 26 6.65 -30.90 -3.21
N ILE A 27 6.47 -31.29 -1.96
CA ILE A 27 7.43 -32.11 -1.20
C ILE A 27 7.63 -33.48 -1.89
N ALA A 28 6.55 -34.16 -2.26
CA ALA A 28 6.61 -35.44 -2.94
C ALA A 28 7.34 -35.35 -4.30
N ALA A 29 7.24 -34.21 -4.99
CA ALA A 29 7.95 -33.93 -6.24
C ALA A 29 9.39 -33.43 -6.05
N GLY A 30 9.91 -33.34 -4.83
CA GLY A 30 11.24 -32.82 -4.52
C GLY A 30 11.41 -31.33 -4.84
N ARG A 31 10.33 -30.56 -4.91
CA ARG A 31 10.38 -29.11 -5.17
C ARG A 31 10.79 -28.37 -3.91
N LYS A 32 11.59 -27.31 -4.08
CA LYS A 32 11.98 -26.43 -2.98
C LYS A 32 10.85 -25.50 -2.53
N GLU A 33 9.94 -25.18 -3.46
CA GLU A 33 8.86 -24.23 -3.28
C GLU A 33 7.53 -24.87 -3.68
N SER A 34 6.48 -24.51 -2.96
CA SER A 34 5.10 -24.88 -3.29
C SER A 34 4.56 -24.03 -4.44
N VAL A 35 3.35 -24.33 -4.86
CA VAL A 35 2.57 -23.50 -5.78
C VAL A 35 2.17 -22.20 -5.09
N PHE A 36 2.24 -21.08 -5.79
CA PHE A 36 1.69 -19.82 -5.31
C PHE A 36 0.16 -19.94 -5.21
N VAL A 37 -0.37 -19.74 -4.01
CA VAL A 37 -1.80 -19.79 -3.72
C VAL A 37 -2.33 -18.39 -3.47
N SER A 38 -3.23 -17.92 -4.33
CA SER A 38 -3.98 -16.69 -4.13
C SER A 38 -5.38 -17.03 -3.63
N VAL A 39 -5.70 -16.55 -2.44
CA VAL A 39 -6.99 -16.80 -1.77
C VAL A 39 -7.95 -15.68 -2.11
N CYS A 40 -9.12 -16.03 -2.61
CA CYS A 40 -10.17 -15.07 -2.91
C CYS A 40 -11.18 -15.02 -1.75
N GLY A 41 -11.19 -13.92 -1.02
CA GLY A 41 -11.99 -13.79 0.21
C GLY A 41 -12.82 -12.56 0.37
N TRP A 42 -12.54 -11.48 -0.36
CA TRP A 42 -13.33 -10.25 -0.46
C TRP A 42 -13.58 -9.44 0.83
N LYS A 43 -13.02 -9.82 1.95
CA LYS A 43 -13.42 -9.17 3.21
C LYS A 43 -12.22 -8.86 4.10
N GLN A 44 -12.40 -7.86 4.91
CA GLN A 44 -11.49 -7.48 5.98
C GLN A 44 -11.23 -8.62 6.98
N TRP A 45 -12.11 -9.62 7.05
CA TRP A 45 -11.99 -10.75 7.95
C TRP A 45 -10.83 -11.71 7.63
N TYR A 46 -10.13 -11.52 6.52
CA TYR A 46 -8.84 -12.14 6.31
C TYR A 46 -7.71 -11.48 7.13
N GLY A 47 -7.97 -10.31 7.70
CA GLY A 47 -7.10 -9.75 8.72
C GLY A 47 -7.14 -10.59 9.99
N PRO A 48 -6.11 -10.50 10.85
CA PRO A 48 -6.13 -11.14 12.15
C PRO A 48 -7.19 -10.59 13.10
N PRO A 49 -7.43 -11.30 14.23
CA PRO A 49 -8.51 -11.04 15.16
C PRO A 49 -8.65 -9.62 15.70
N ASP A 50 -7.56 -8.86 15.76
CA ASP A 50 -7.56 -7.51 16.33
C ASP A 50 -8.02 -6.43 15.34
N ALA A 51 -8.17 -6.78 14.06
CA ALA A 51 -8.62 -5.86 13.02
C ALA A 51 -10.15 -5.84 12.95
N ALA A 52 -10.80 -5.25 13.92
CA ALA A 52 -12.24 -4.99 13.97
C ALA A 52 -13.16 -6.25 14.01
N ALA A 53 -14.29 -6.08 14.63
CA ALA A 53 -15.57 -6.83 14.72
C ALA A 53 -15.74 -8.27 14.15
N THR A 54 -14.84 -8.75 13.33
CA THR A 54 -14.85 -10.08 12.68
C THR A 54 -13.94 -11.11 13.34
N SER A 55 -13.19 -10.71 14.34
CA SER A 55 -12.25 -11.57 15.07
C SER A 55 -12.86 -12.79 15.74
N LYS A 56 -14.14 -12.78 15.97
CA LYS A 56 -14.86 -13.87 16.65
C LYS A 56 -15.04 -15.11 15.81
N GLU A 57 -14.71 -15.07 14.52
CA GLU A 57 -15.06 -16.11 13.57
C GLU A 57 -13.85 -16.86 12.97
N LEU A 58 -12.61 -16.48 13.33
CA LEU A 58 -11.45 -17.22 12.89
C LEU A 58 -11.36 -18.55 13.64
N PRO A 59 -11.25 -19.69 12.92
CA PRO A 59 -11.03 -20.96 13.55
C PRO A 59 -9.73 -20.97 14.37
N ALA A 60 -9.69 -21.74 15.45
CA ALA A 60 -8.49 -21.90 16.25
C ALA A 60 -7.31 -22.35 15.37
N GLY A 61 -6.16 -21.69 15.50
CA GLY A 61 -4.95 -22.01 14.73
C GLY A 61 -4.79 -21.24 13.42
N PHE A 62 -5.74 -20.37 13.05
CA PHE A 62 -5.59 -19.48 11.89
C PHE A 62 -5.24 -18.07 12.32
N SER A 63 -4.28 -17.46 11.61
CA SER A 63 -3.85 -16.08 11.78
C SER A 63 -4.28 -15.19 10.60
N GLY A 64 -5.45 -15.45 10.04
CA GLY A 64 -5.99 -14.73 8.89
C GLY A 64 -5.46 -15.22 7.55
N GLY A 65 -5.62 -14.41 6.52
CA GLY A 65 -5.20 -14.71 5.15
C GLY A 65 -3.76 -15.18 4.99
N PRO A 66 -2.78 -14.59 5.70
CA PRO A 66 -1.40 -15.06 5.64
C PRO A 66 -1.18 -16.52 5.98
N SER A 67 -2.08 -17.13 6.76
CA SER A 67 -2.01 -18.55 7.09
C SER A 67 -2.60 -19.47 6.02
N LEU A 68 -3.28 -18.92 5.02
CA LEU A 68 -4.00 -19.68 4.00
C LEU A 68 -3.29 -19.71 2.64
N GLY A 69 -2.62 -18.63 2.28
CA GLY A 69 -2.01 -18.52 0.96
C GLY A 69 -0.97 -17.40 0.87
N ASN A 70 -0.35 -17.30 -0.29
CA ASN A 70 0.70 -16.33 -0.58
C ASN A 70 0.15 -14.93 -0.87
N SER A 71 -1.11 -14.85 -1.29
CA SER A 71 -1.90 -13.62 -1.33
C SER A 71 -3.35 -13.89 -0.96
N TYR A 72 -4.05 -12.87 -0.51
CA TYR A 72 -5.46 -12.96 -0.13
C TYR A 72 -6.20 -11.67 -0.47
N ARG A 73 -7.27 -11.79 -1.25
CA ARG A 73 -8.13 -10.68 -1.65
C ARG A 73 -8.86 -10.12 -0.44
N ILE A 74 -8.79 -8.81 -0.26
CA ILE A 74 -9.26 -8.12 0.95
C ILE A 74 -10.56 -7.35 0.77
N HIS A 75 -11.02 -7.18 -0.45
CA HIS A 75 -12.21 -6.40 -0.79
C HIS A 75 -12.93 -7.00 -2.02
N ASP A 76 -14.13 -6.52 -2.31
CA ASP A 76 -14.87 -6.83 -3.53
C ASP A 76 -14.07 -6.40 -4.78
N ASP A 77 -14.47 -6.84 -5.96
CA ASP A 77 -13.73 -6.65 -7.20
C ASP A 77 -13.48 -5.17 -7.55
N GLY A 78 -12.23 -4.87 -7.86
CA GLY A 78 -11.72 -3.54 -8.15
C GLY A 78 -11.87 -3.11 -9.62
N GLY A 79 -13.01 -3.40 -10.26
CA GLY A 79 -13.22 -3.15 -11.69
C GLY A 79 -13.36 -1.68 -12.11
N SER A 80 -13.28 -0.73 -11.18
CA SER A 80 -13.38 0.71 -11.45
C SER A 80 -12.60 1.52 -10.43
N TRP A 81 -12.33 2.79 -10.73
CA TRP A 81 -11.71 3.70 -9.77
C TRP A 81 -12.48 3.79 -8.45
N ALA A 82 -13.81 3.81 -8.52
CA ALA A 82 -14.64 3.82 -7.31
C ALA A 82 -14.47 2.55 -6.47
N ALA A 83 -14.44 1.39 -7.08
CA ALA A 83 -14.19 0.13 -6.39
C ALA A 83 -12.78 0.07 -5.80
N LEU A 84 -11.78 0.53 -6.55
CA LEU A 84 -10.39 0.59 -6.08
C LEU A 84 -10.20 1.54 -4.88
N SER A 85 -11.02 2.58 -4.75
CA SER A 85 -11.01 3.40 -3.54
C SER A 85 -11.44 2.61 -2.30
N GLY A 86 -12.43 1.73 -2.45
CA GLY A 86 -12.83 0.78 -1.39
C GLY A 86 -11.70 -0.19 -1.02
N CYS A 87 -11.04 -0.77 -2.02
CA CYS A 87 -9.86 -1.62 -1.80
C CYS A 87 -8.75 -0.87 -1.04
N THR A 88 -8.49 0.39 -1.41
CA THR A 88 -7.50 1.25 -0.76
C THR A 88 -7.85 1.54 0.69
N ASN A 89 -9.11 1.84 0.99
CA ASN A 89 -9.55 2.08 2.36
C ASN A 89 -9.45 0.80 3.21
N THR A 90 -9.77 -0.33 2.62
CA THR A 90 -9.65 -1.63 3.30
C THR A 90 -8.20 -1.95 3.63
N ILE A 91 -7.27 -1.79 2.68
CA ILE A 91 -5.85 -2.08 2.95
C ILE A 91 -5.28 -1.10 3.98
N ALA A 92 -5.78 0.13 4.05
CA ALA A 92 -5.41 1.09 5.09
C ALA A 92 -5.74 0.58 6.50
N ALA A 93 -6.82 -0.17 6.64
CA ALA A 93 -7.28 -0.70 7.92
C ALA A 93 -6.56 -2.00 8.32
N ILE A 94 -6.22 -2.85 7.35
CA ILE A 94 -5.71 -4.21 7.62
C ILE A 94 -4.34 -4.50 7.00
N GLY A 95 -3.76 -3.59 6.25
CA GLY A 95 -2.49 -3.79 5.52
C GLY A 95 -1.31 -4.15 6.42
N GLN A 96 -1.33 -3.74 7.68
CA GLN A 96 -0.33 -4.10 8.70
C GLN A 96 -0.14 -5.62 8.87
N TRP A 97 -1.08 -6.42 8.41
CA TRP A 97 -1.03 -7.87 8.44
C TRP A 97 -0.46 -8.48 7.16
N SER A 98 -0.25 -7.67 6.14
CA SER A 98 0.48 -8.08 4.94
C SER A 98 1.93 -8.38 5.30
N GLN A 99 2.42 -9.54 4.87
CA GLN A 99 3.75 -10.01 5.27
C GLN A 99 4.40 -10.84 4.16
N PRO A 100 5.71 -11.03 4.19
CA PRO A 100 6.39 -11.97 3.30
C PRO A 100 5.74 -13.36 3.34
N GLY A 101 5.36 -13.86 2.16
CA GLY A 101 4.68 -15.14 2.00
C GLY A 101 3.16 -15.11 2.20
N GLY A 102 2.58 -13.95 2.58
CA GLY A 102 1.13 -13.78 2.77
C GLY A 102 0.73 -12.32 2.58
N TRP A 103 0.53 -11.89 1.33
CA TRP A 103 0.31 -10.49 0.97
C TRP A 103 -1.18 -10.15 0.89
N ALA A 104 -1.57 -9.04 1.52
CA ALA A 104 -2.89 -8.47 1.31
C ALA A 104 -3.02 -8.00 -0.14
N ASP A 105 -4.04 -8.49 -0.84
CA ASP A 105 -4.27 -8.25 -2.25
C ASP A 105 -5.48 -7.33 -2.45
N PRO A 106 -5.25 -6.04 -2.79
CA PRO A 106 -6.32 -5.08 -3.04
C PRO A 106 -6.85 -5.12 -4.46
N ASP A 107 -6.58 -6.18 -5.20
CA ASP A 107 -6.98 -6.50 -6.57
C ASP A 107 -5.99 -6.10 -7.67
N LEU A 108 -6.33 -6.54 -8.86
CA LEU A 108 -5.53 -6.42 -10.08
C LEU A 108 -5.28 -4.95 -10.47
N LEU A 109 -4.17 -4.71 -11.15
CA LEU A 109 -3.92 -3.46 -11.85
C LEU A 109 -4.79 -3.43 -13.10
N ILE A 110 -5.88 -2.65 -13.06
CA ILE A 110 -6.86 -2.61 -14.16
C ILE A 110 -6.45 -1.69 -15.31
N GLY A 111 -5.49 -0.82 -15.07
CA GLY A 111 -4.88 0.07 -16.06
C GLY A 111 -5.78 1.14 -16.65
N PRO A 112 -5.22 2.05 -17.47
CA PRO A 112 -6.01 3.01 -18.19
C PRO A 112 -6.92 2.30 -19.18
N SER A 113 -8.17 2.71 -19.25
CA SER A 113 -9.18 2.11 -20.10
C SER A 113 -10.12 3.17 -20.63
N ASP A 114 -10.50 3.06 -21.89
CA ASP A 114 -11.54 3.88 -22.52
C ASP A 114 -12.96 3.42 -22.13
N ALA A 115 -13.07 2.34 -21.40
CA ALA A 115 -14.36 1.80 -20.97
C ALA A 115 -15.02 2.70 -19.93
N LYS A 116 -16.34 2.78 -19.95
CA LYS A 116 -17.19 3.56 -19.02
C LYS A 116 -16.89 3.31 -17.53
N ASN A 117 -16.26 2.20 -17.19
CA ASN A 117 -15.94 1.77 -15.85
C ASN A 117 -14.43 1.64 -15.60
N GLY A 118 -13.61 2.15 -16.49
CA GLY A 118 -12.15 2.07 -16.38
C GLY A 118 -11.54 3.12 -15.47
N GLN A 119 -10.23 3.23 -15.57
CA GLN A 119 -9.43 4.27 -14.94
C GLN A 119 -8.95 5.27 -15.98
N SER A 120 -8.82 6.54 -15.61
CA SER A 120 -8.00 7.48 -16.36
C SER A 120 -6.52 7.13 -16.21
N ASP A 121 -5.67 7.68 -17.07
CA ASP A 121 -4.22 7.59 -16.98
C ASP A 121 -3.70 8.01 -15.59
N ALA A 122 -4.20 9.12 -15.05
CA ALA A 122 -3.84 9.61 -13.73
C ALA A 122 -4.21 8.61 -12.62
N GLN A 123 -5.38 8.02 -12.69
CA GLN A 123 -5.87 7.02 -11.73
C GLN A 123 -5.09 5.71 -11.81
N ALA A 124 -4.72 5.25 -13.01
CA ALA A 124 -3.90 4.06 -13.20
C ALA A 124 -2.51 4.24 -12.56
N ARG A 125 -1.90 5.41 -12.75
CA ARG A 125 -0.64 5.75 -12.09
C ARG A 125 -0.79 5.83 -10.57
N THR A 126 -1.92 6.34 -10.08
CA THR A 126 -2.25 6.39 -8.65
C THR A 126 -2.44 4.99 -8.07
N GLN A 127 -3.12 4.10 -8.77
CA GLN A 127 -3.24 2.70 -8.36
C GLN A 127 -1.86 2.06 -8.18
N LEU A 128 -0.96 2.19 -9.16
CA LEU A 128 0.38 1.63 -9.07
C LEU A 128 1.16 2.23 -7.88
N ASN A 129 1.08 3.54 -7.66
CA ASN A 129 1.72 4.21 -6.52
C ASN A 129 1.22 3.63 -5.18
N LEU A 130 -0.08 3.48 -5.01
CA LEU A 130 -0.67 2.96 -3.79
C LEU A 130 -0.33 1.48 -3.57
N TRP A 131 -0.44 0.63 -4.61
CA TRP A 131 -0.06 -0.79 -4.54
C TRP A 131 1.44 -0.94 -4.25
N SER A 132 2.27 0.02 -4.68
CA SER A 132 3.70 0.02 -4.35
C SER A 132 3.97 0.43 -2.91
N VAL A 133 3.23 1.40 -2.37
CA VAL A 133 3.33 1.76 -0.95
C VAL A 133 2.85 0.63 -0.05
N PHE A 134 1.82 -0.12 -0.46
CA PHE A 134 1.25 -1.25 0.33
C PHE A 134 1.99 -2.58 0.17
N PRO A 135 3.08 -2.70 -0.54
CA PRO A 135 3.71 -3.87 -1.19
C PRO A 135 2.69 -4.94 -1.60
N ALA A 136 1.66 -4.51 -2.30
CA ALA A 136 0.62 -5.40 -2.80
C ALA A 136 1.11 -6.22 -4.00
N PRO A 137 0.52 -7.38 -4.29
CA PRO A 137 0.76 -8.09 -5.52
C PRO A 137 0.48 -7.21 -6.74
N LEU A 138 1.42 -7.17 -7.71
CA LEU A 138 1.26 -6.43 -8.94
C LEU A 138 0.88 -7.38 -10.08
N LEU A 139 -0.41 -7.62 -10.23
CA LEU A 139 -0.98 -8.49 -11.26
C LEU A 139 -1.75 -7.63 -12.26
N ILE A 140 -1.31 -7.63 -13.51
CA ILE A 140 -1.89 -6.81 -14.60
C ILE A 140 -3.05 -7.56 -15.25
N SER A 141 -4.22 -6.91 -15.33
CA SER A 141 -5.42 -7.46 -15.95
C SER A 141 -5.71 -6.90 -17.35
N GLN A 142 -4.75 -6.21 -17.96
CA GLN A 142 -4.88 -5.65 -19.29
C GLN A 142 -4.22 -6.52 -20.37
N ASN A 143 -4.67 -6.33 -21.60
CA ASN A 143 -3.96 -6.88 -22.76
C ASN A 143 -2.67 -6.08 -23.02
N VAL A 144 -1.53 -6.64 -22.63
CA VAL A 144 -0.22 -5.98 -22.74
C VAL A 144 0.20 -5.73 -24.21
N LEU A 145 -0.39 -6.45 -25.16
CA LEU A 145 -0.09 -6.27 -26.59
C LEU A 145 -0.69 -4.98 -27.16
N THR A 146 -1.65 -4.38 -26.47
CA THR A 146 -2.33 -3.14 -26.90
C THR A 146 -2.06 -1.95 -25.96
N TRP A 147 -1.02 -2.03 -25.15
CA TRP A 147 -0.68 -0.95 -24.26
C TRP A 147 -0.37 0.35 -25.00
N SER A 148 -0.91 1.46 -24.49
CA SER A 148 -0.44 2.78 -24.87
C SER A 148 0.98 3.02 -24.36
N GLN A 149 1.66 4.01 -24.94
CA GLN A 149 2.96 4.44 -24.43
C GLN A 149 2.88 4.82 -22.94
N PHE A 150 1.79 5.47 -22.52
CA PHE A 150 1.56 5.84 -21.13
C PHE A 150 1.45 4.61 -20.21
N ALA A 151 0.73 3.56 -20.64
CA ALA A 151 0.61 2.33 -19.86
C ALA A 151 1.97 1.63 -19.72
N LEU A 152 2.74 1.58 -20.82
CA LEU A 152 4.09 1.03 -20.82
C LEU A 152 5.00 1.78 -19.84
N GLU A 153 5.06 3.12 -19.92
CA GLU A 153 5.85 3.94 -19.01
C GLU A 153 5.38 3.80 -17.56
N THR A 154 4.08 3.67 -17.34
CA THR A 154 3.52 3.51 -16.00
C THR A 154 3.95 2.19 -15.38
N TYR A 155 3.73 1.08 -16.05
CA TYR A 155 3.97 -0.25 -15.46
C TYR A 155 5.41 -0.74 -15.59
N SER A 156 6.28 0.00 -16.29
CA SER A 156 7.72 -0.25 -16.34
C SER A 156 8.57 0.74 -15.54
N ASN A 157 7.96 1.65 -14.77
CA ASN A 157 8.73 2.58 -13.94
C ASN A 157 9.51 1.83 -12.86
N THR A 158 10.81 1.67 -13.10
CA THR A 158 11.70 0.87 -12.24
C THR A 158 11.83 1.44 -10.83
N GLU A 159 11.71 2.76 -10.63
CA GLU A 159 11.81 3.36 -9.31
C GLU A 159 10.56 3.11 -8.47
N VAL A 160 9.37 3.19 -9.07
CA VAL A 160 8.10 2.85 -8.40
C VAL A 160 8.02 1.34 -8.12
N LEU A 161 8.43 0.51 -9.07
CA LEU A 161 8.51 -0.94 -8.89
C LEU A 161 9.52 -1.31 -7.79
N ALA A 162 10.65 -0.61 -7.69
CA ALA A 162 11.61 -0.83 -6.61
C ALA A 162 11.01 -0.53 -5.22
N ILE A 163 10.08 0.43 -5.11
CA ILE A 163 9.34 0.64 -3.86
C ILE A 163 8.46 -0.57 -3.55
N ASN A 164 7.71 -1.09 -4.52
CA ASN A 164 6.88 -2.29 -4.31
C ASN A 164 7.70 -3.49 -3.85
N GLN A 165 8.81 -3.74 -4.51
CA GLN A 165 9.70 -4.89 -4.30
C GLN A 165 10.65 -4.73 -3.10
N ASP A 166 10.66 -3.58 -2.46
CA ASP A 166 11.48 -3.35 -1.28
C ASP A 166 11.01 -4.21 -0.11
N ALA A 167 11.94 -4.88 0.57
CA ALA A 167 11.66 -5.81 1.65
C ALA A 167 10.92 -5.15 2.81
N VAL A 168 9.82 -5.76 3.22
CA VAL A 168 9.01 -5.26 4.34
C VAL A 168 9.68 -5.60 5.66
N GLN A 169 9.91 -4.58 6.48
CA GLN A 169 10.51 -4.76 7.78
C GLN A 169 9.49 -5.25 8.82
N PRO A 170 9.87 -6.14 9.74
CA PRO A 170 9.05 -6.49 10.89
C PRO A 170 8.70 -5.24 11.71
N GLY A 171 7.51 -5.23 12.29
CA GLY A 171 7.12 -4.25 13.31
C GLY A 171 7.98 -4.34 14.56
N ALA A 172 7.84 -3.38 15.47
CA ALA A 172 8.49 -3.44 16.77
C ALA A 172 8.04 -4.71 17.55
N LYS A 173 8.95 -5.28 18.34
CA LYS A 173 8.66 -6.44 19.17
C LYS A 173 7.48 -6.12 20.10
N GLY A 174 6.35 -6.84 19.99
CA GLY A 174 5.13 -6.55 20.71
C GLY A 174 4.15 -5.62 19.98
N GLY A 175 4.53 -5.06 18.82
CA GLY A 175 3.63 -4.34 17.92
C GLY A 175 3.04 -5.28 16.86
N SER A 176 1.84 -4.95 16.41
CA SER A 176 1.16 -5.73 15.38
C SER A 176 1.82 -5.54 14.02
N GLY A 177 2.29 -6.62 13.42
CA GLY A 177 2.54 -6.74 12.00
C GLY A 177 3.85 -6.16 11.47
N TYR A 178 3.85 -5.96 10.17
CA TYR A 178 4.99 -5.47 9.39
C TYR A 178 4.86 -3.98 9.09
N LYS A 179 5.97 -3.32 8.83
CA LYS A 179 6.01 -1.90 8.42
C LYS A 179 5.60 -1.75 6.96
N VAL A 180 4.34 -1.98 6.69
CA VAL A 180 3.70 -1.78 5.39
C VAL A 180 3.22 -0.34 5.22
N GLY A 181 2.70 -0.04 4.03
CA GLY A 181 2.11 1.27 3.76
C GLY A 181 0.93 1.58 4.65
N LYS A 182 0.85 2.82 5.08
CA LYS A 182 -0.27 3.35 5.88
C LYS A 182 -0.68 4.73 5.38
N ARG A 183 -1.92 5.11 5.68
CA ARG A 183 -2.35 6.49 5.50
C ARG A 183 -1.74 7.35 6.59
N LEU A 184 -1.07 8.43 6.19
CA LEU A 184 -0.37 9.36 7.06
C LEU A 184 -1.22 10.60 7.36
N ALA A 185 -2.02 11.03 6.38
CA ALA A 185 -2.95 12.16 6.50
C ALA A 185 -4.13 11.99 5.53
N GLY A 186 -5.20 12.71 5.81
CA GLY A 186 -6.46 12.65 5.07
C GLY A 186 -7.44 11.62 5.64
N SER A 187 -8.65 11.60 5.10
CA SER A 187 -9.73 10.67 5.43
C SER A 187 -9.75 9.49 4.46
N ASP A 188 -10.77 8.66 4.54
CA ASP A 188 -11.02 7.60 3.55
C ASP A 188 -11.20 8.20 2.16
N LEU A 189 -10.69 7.50 1.15
CA LEU A 189 -10.96 7.85 -0.24
C LEU A 189 -12.45 7.62 -0.51
N THR A 190 -13.19 8.71 -0.64
CA THR A 190 -14.61 8.67 -0.99
C THR A 190 -14.83 9.25 -2.37
N LEU A 191 -15.79 8.68 -3.11
CA LEU A 191 -16.17 9.15 -4.42
C LEU A 191 -17.69 9.37 -4.51
N PRO A 192 -18.16 10.50 -5.04
CA PRO A 192 -17.32 11.66 -5.39
C PRO A 192 -16.77 12.36 -4.13
N CYS A 193 -15.54 12.82 -4.22
CA CYS A 193 -15.02 13.67 -3.17
C CYS A 193 -15.72 15.05 -3.22
N ASN A 194 -16.32 15.46 -2.13
CA ASN A 194 -17.02 16.74 -2.04
C ASN A 194 -16.05 17.88 -1.70
N ALA A 195 -15.39 18.41 -2.72
CA ALA A 195 -14.50 19.56 -2.58
C ALA A 195 -15.19 20.85 -2.10
N SER A 196 -16.53 20.91 -2.20
CA SER A 196 -17.29 22.09 -1.80
C SER A 196 -17.33 22.30 -0.29
N SER A 197 -17.23 21.24 0.50
CA SER A 197 -17.23 21.31 1.96
C SER A 197 -15.82 21.49 2.53
N SER A 198 -14.83 20.90 1.96
CA SER A 198 -13.40 21.04 2.30
C SER A 198 -12.53 20.43 1.21
N PRO A 199 -11.77 21.21 0.45
CA PRO A 199 -10.82 20.66 -0.53
C PRO A 199 -9.84 19.65 0.09
N GLN A 200 -9.44 19.87 1.34
CA GLN A 200 -8.52 19.00 2.08
C GLN A 200 -9.08 17.61 2.31
N SER A 201 -10.41 17.43 2.37
CA SER A 201 -11.02 16.10 2.50
C SER A 201 -10.79 15.20 1.27
N CYS A 202 -10.37 15.80 0.15
CA CYS A 202 -10.06 15.09 -1.09
C CYS A 202 -8.59 14.67 -1.17
N PHE A 203 -7.76 15.06 -0.21
CA PHE A 203 -6.34 14.80 -0.23
C PHE A 203 -5.97 13.68 0.72
N ASN A 204 -5.14 12.77 0.24
CA ASN A 204 -4.59 11.72 1.06
C ASN A 204 -3.08 11.67 0.91
N VAL A 205 -2.43 11.31 2.00
CA VAL A 205 -1.00 11.06 2.04
C VAL A 205 -0.76 9.66 2.58
N TRP A 206 0.07 8.90 1.87
CA TRP A 206 0.41 7.52 2.18
C TRP A 206 1.91 7.35 2.22
N GLY A 207 2.39 6.42 3.01
CA GLY A 207 3.82 6.16 3.04
C GLY A 207 4.21 4.95 3.87
N ARG A 208 5.46 4.54 3.71
CA ARG A 208 6.09 3.49 4.50
C ARG A 208 7.60 3.66 4.58
N PRO A 209 8.27 3.15 5.64
CA PRO A 209 9.72 3.02 5.66
C PRO A 209 10.20 1.98 4.66
N LEU A 210 11.42 2.14 4.14
CA LEU A 210 12.09 1.20 3.26
C LEU A 210 13.15 0.38 4.02
N SER A 211 13.60 -0.70 3.41
CA SER A 211 14.49 -1.69 4.04
C SER A 211 15.89 -1.17 4.33
N ASP A 212 16.32 -0.10 3.62
CA ASP A 212 17.63 0.52 3.83
C ASP A 212 17.76 1.27 5.18
N GLY A 213 16.70 1.35 5.96
CA GLY A 213 16.65 1.97 7.28
C GLY A 213 16.77 3.50 7.30
N LYS A 214 16.86 4.14 6.15
CA LYS A 214 17.05 5.60 6.00
C LYS A 214 16.15 6.25 4.97
N SER A 215 15.46 5.46 4.16
CA SER A 215 14.56 5.95 3.13
C SER A 215 13.11 5.59 3.44
N PHE A 216 12.20 6.36 2.86
CA PHE A 216 10.76 6.22 3.01
C PHE A 216 10.10 6.45 1.65
N ALA A 217 9.05 5.70 1.35
CA ALA A 217 8.13 6.01 0.26
C ALA A 217 7.05 6.97 0.74
N LEU A 218 6.71 7.97 -0.06
CA LEU A 218 5.69 8.98 0.23
C LEU A 218 4.85 9.21 -1.03
N ALA A 219 3.55 8.95 -0.94
CA ALA A 219 2.60 9.15 -2.03
C ALA A 219 1.53 10.18 -1.65
N PHE A 220 1.31 11.15 -2.52
CA PHE A 220 0.27 12.16 -2.43
C PHE A 220 -0.82 11.87 -3.43
N VAL A 221 -2.08 11.93 -3.01
CA VAL A 221 -3.26 11.70 -3.85
C VAL A 221 -4.19 12.90 -3.79
N ASN A 222 -4.65 13.33 -4.95
CA ASN A 222 -5.69 14.35 -5.09
C ASN A 222 -6.92 13.73 -5.77
N ASN A 223 -7.92 13.39 -4.97
CA ASN A 223 -9.15 12.74 -5.42
C ASN A 223 -10.29 13.72 -5.76
N GLN A 224 -9.98 15.00 -5.98
CA GLN A 224 -10.95 15.95 -6.52
C GLN A 224 -11.44 15.50 -7.89
N GLY A 225 -12.62 15.97 -8.29
CA GLY A 225 -13.24 15.57 -9.56
C GLY A 225 -12.33 15.73 -10.80
N THR A 226 -12.67 15.06 -11.89
CA THR A 226 -11.85 14.96 -13.11
C THR A 226 -11.52 16.29 -13.77
N ASN A 227 -12.33 17.31 -13.53
CA ASN A 227 -12.12 18.67 -14.05
C ASN A 227 -11.38 19.58 -13.05
N ALA A 228 -10.95 19.05 -11.90
CA ALA A 228 -10.23 19.85 -10.94
C ALA A 228 -8.81 20.13 -11.40
N THR A 229 -8.38 21.38 -11.21
CA THR A 229 -6.98 21.76 -11.42
C THR A 229 -6.07 21.06 -10.41
N ALA A 230 -4.77 21.08 -10.68
CA ALA A 230 -3.80 20.61 -9.71
C ALA A 230 -3.89 21.43 -8.40
N SER A 231 -3.76 20.74 -7.27
CA SER A 231 -3.81 21.35 -5.94
C SER A 231 -2.59 20.96 -5.13
N THR A 232 -2.19 21.81 -4.19
CA THR A 232 -1.11 21.51 -3.27
C THR A 232 -1.58 20.50 -2.22
N VAL A 233 -0.98 19.32 -2.20
CA VAL A 233 -1.13 18.31 -1.14
C VAL A 233 0.07 18.40 -0.23
N GLN A 234 -0.16 18.30 1.08
CA GLN A 234 0.88 18.51 2.10
C GLN A 234 0.99 17.33 3.05
N CYS A 235 2.20 16.93 3.35
CA CYS A 235 2.56 16.12 4.50
C CYS A 235 3.22 17.05 5.53
N THR A 236 2.42 17.60 6.43
CA THR A 236 2.87 18.54 7.47
C THR A 236 3.66 17.82 8.56
N HIS A 237 4.01 18.52 9.63
CA HIS A 237 4.78 17.98 10.75
C HIS A 237 4.29 16.58 11.20
N ASP A 238 3.04 16.47 11.63
CA ASP A 238 2.48 15.21 12.17
C ASP A 238 2.50 14.07 11.14
N CYS A 239 2.15 14.38 9.90
CA CYS A 239 2.21 13.44 8.79
C CYS A 239 3.64 12.95 8.56
N PHE A 240 4.62 13.86 8.57
CA PHE A 240 6.02 13.52 8.33
C PHE A 240 6.61 12.71 9.49
N VAL A 241 6.27 13.06 10.73
CA VAL A 241 6.61 12.28 11.92
C VAL A 241 6.04 10.87 11.85
N ASN A 242 4.79 10.74 11.40
CA ASN A 242 4.17 9.44 11.18
C ASN A 242 4.87 8.63 10.08
N LEU A 243 5.37 9.28 9.04
CA LEU A 243 6.19 8.65 8.00
C LEU A 243 7.48 8.07 8.60
N LEU A 244 8.14 8.84 9.46
CA LEU A 244 9.37 8.45 10.13
C LEU A 244 9.15 7.40 11.25
N SER A 245 7.90 6.97 11.48
CA SER A 245 7.55 5.99 12.53
C SER A 245 7.92 6.43 13.95
N GLY A 246 7.78 7.73 14.23
CA GLY A 246 8.07 8.33 15.54
C GLY A 246 9.55 8.56 15.83
N ALA A 247 10.46 8.18 14.94
CA ALA A 247 11.85 8.60 15.03
C ALA A 247 11.93 10.10 14.69
N HIS A 248 12.53 10.88 15.59
CA HIS A 248 12.81 12.30 15.40
C HIS A 248 14.32 12.56 15.43
N PRO A 249 15.10 12.02 14.50
CA PRO A 249 16.47 12.48 14.43
C PRO A 249 16.46 13.91 13.87
N ALA A 250 17.30 14.79 14.43
CA ALA A 250 17.70 15.98 13.71
C ALA A 250 18.37 15.50 12.42
N ALA A 251 17.69 15.61 11.31
CA ALA A 251 18.19 15.12 10.04
C ALA A 251 17.61 15.96 8.88
N ASN A 252 18.44 16.14 7.87
CA ASN A 252 17.98 16.62 6.58
C ASN A 252 17.62 15.42 5.70
N TYR A 253 16.63 15.60 4.87
CA TYR A 253 16.15 14.60 3.93
C TYR A 253 16.16 15.16 2.52
N THR A 254 16.57 14.34 1.57
CA THR A 254 16.39 14.62 0.15
C THR A 254 15.07 14.04 -0.33
N ILE A 255 14.42 14.73 -1.24
CA ILE A 255 13.13 14.33 -1.84
C ILE A 255 13.35 14.07 -3.32
N ARG A 256 13.19 12.84 -3.75
CA ARG A 256 13.25 12.42 -5.16
C ARG A 256 11.86 12.11 -5.67
N ASP A 257 11.46 12.73 -6.75
CA ASP A 257 10.23 12.38 -7.48
C ASP A 257 10.49 11.15 -8.36
N LEU A 258 9.71 10.10 -8.16
CA LEU A 258 9.92 8.81 -8.84
C LEU A 258 9.34 8.78 -10.26
N TRP A 259 8.55 9.77 -10.64
CA TRP A 259 8.01 9.91 -11.99
C TRP A 259 8.82 10.86 -12.85
N LEU A 260 9.43 11.87 -12.25
CA LEU A 260 10.37 12.77 -12.92
C LEU A 260 11.79 12.23 -12.95
N HIS A 261 12.09 11.20 -12.13
CA HIS A 261 13.44 10.66 -11.94
C HIS A 261 14.46 11.71 -11.47
N GLU A 262 13.98 12.68 -10.69
CA GLU A 262 14.78 13.85 -10.27
C GLU A 262 14.68 14.08 -8.77
N GLN A 263 15.74 14.66 -8.19
CA GLN A 263 15.68 15.21 -6.86
C GLN A 263 15.01 16.60 -6.95
N VAL A 264 13.85 16.73 -6.29
CA VAL A 264 13.00 17.91 -6.39
C VAL A 264 13.07 18.82 -5.17
N GLY A 265 13.76 18.42 -4.13
CA GLY A 265 13.91 19.26 -2.95
C GLY A 265 14.55 18.58 -1.75
N THR A 266 14.49 19.29 -0.65
CA THR A 266 14.96 18.83 0.67
C THR A 266 13.97 19.25 1.74
N THR A 267 13.96 18.54 2.86
CA THR A 267 13.21 18.92 4.07
C THR A 267 14.05 18.59 5.29
N SER A 268 13.69 19.13 6.45
CA SER A 268 14.44 18.93 7.68
C SER A 268 13.55 18.61 8.88
N CYS A 269 14.14 17.91 9.84
CA CYS A 269 13.59 17.74 11.17
C CYS A 269 14.62 18.23 12.20
N SER A 270 14.15 18.97 13.22
CA SER A 270 14.93 19.42 14.35
C SER A 270 14.51 18.68 15.62
N THR A 271 15.44 18.58 16.59
CA THR A 271 15.14 17.98 17.90
C THR A 271 14.69 19.01 18.93
N ASN A 272 14.94 20.29 18.70
CA ASN A 272 14.61 21.35 19.66
C ASN A 272 14.14 22.65 18.94
N PRO A 273 12.85 23.01 19.02
CA PRO A 273 11.74 22.15 19.39
C PRO A 273 11.61 21.00 18.38
N GLY A 274 11.12 19.84 18.82
CA GLY A 274 10.89 18.71 17.92
C GLY A 274 9.90 19.09 16.80
N HIS A 275 10.44 19.37 15.61
CA HIS A 275 9.65 19.82 14.45
C HIS A 275 10.23 19.28 13.15
N CYS A 276 9.34 18.87 12.24
CA CYS A 276 9.68 18.57 10.85
C CYS A 276 8.97 19.57 9.94
N ASP A 277 9.69 20.11 8.96
CA ASP A 277 9.12 21.05 7.98
C ASP A 277 8.09 20.37 7.07
N GLY A 278 8.18 19.03 6.95
CA GLY A 278 7.30 18.27 6.08
C GLY A 278 7.64 18.42 4.60
N TRP A 279 6.70 18.09 3.74
CA TRP A 279 6.82 18.22 2.28
C TRP A 279 5.48 18.55 1.65
N SER A 280 5.50 19.31 0.58
CA SER A 280 4.30 19.61 -0.20
C SER A 280 4.61 19.55 -1.70
N ALA A 281 3.61 19.21 -2.50
CA ALA A 281 3.71 19.18 -3.94
C ALA A 281 2.37 19.50 -4.62
N SER A 282 2.44 20.04 -5.83
CA SER A 282 1.29 20.17 -6.69
C SER A 282 0.91 18.82 -7.27
N VAL A 283 -0.32 18.38 -7.03
CA VAL A 283 -0.85 17.06 -7.44
C VAL A 283 -2.04 17.26 -8.37
N PRO A 284 -2.03 16.67 -9.58
CA PRO A 284 -3.16 16.76 -10.51
C PRO A 284 -4.47 16.28 -9.86
N GLY A 285 -5.61 16.90 -10.22
CA GLY A 285 -6.92 16.44 -9.83
C GLY A 285 -7.34 15.14 -10.54
N GLY A 286 -8.59 14.74 -10.38
CA GLY A 286 -9.14 13.57 -11.08
C GLY A 286 -8.64 12.22 -10.57
N GLY A 287 -8.20 12.14 -9.32
CA GLY A 287 -7.57 10.95 -8.77
C GLY A 287 -6.08 10.84 -9.10
N GLY A 288 -5.45 11.96 -9.45
CA GLY A 288 -4.01 12.01 -9.72
C GLY A 288 -3.16 11.88 -8.47
N SER A 289 -1.89 11.56 -8.65
CA SER A 289 -0.93 11.39 -7.56
C SER A 289 0.49 11.79 -7.94
N ARG A 290 1.32 11.97 -6.91
CA ARG A 290 2.78 12.07 -7.00
C ARG A 290 3.39 11.07 -6.03
N MET A 291 4.52 10.50 -6.38
CA MET A 291 5.25 9.57 -5.52
C MET A 291 6.70 9.97 -5.37
N PHE A 292 7.15 9.95 -4.12
CA PHE A 292 8.49 10.40 -3.75
C PHE A 292 9.23 9.32 -2.94
N LYS A 293 10.55 9.31 -3.09
CA LYS A 293 11.46 8.69 -2.14
C LYS A 293 12.08 9.79 -1.28
N VAL A 294 11.86 9.69 0.02
CA VAL A 294 12.43 10.56 1.04
C VAL A 294 13.63 9.84 1.64
N THR A 295 14.83 10.42 1.60
CA THR A 295 16.05 9.76 2.08
C THR A 295 16.82 10.65 3.03
N ALA A 296 17.17 10.14 4.21
CA ALA A 296 18.04 10.84 5.16
C ALA A 296 19.44 11.09 4.57
N VAL A 297 19.95 12.31 4.71
CA VAL A 297 21.28 12.70 4.24
C VAL A 297 22.35 12.06 5.15
N ALA A 298 23.34 11.41 4.56
CA ALA A 298 24.41 10.75 5.29
C ALA A 298 25.25 11.75 6.12
N GLY A 299 25.67 11.35 7.33
CA GLY A 299 26.50 12.17 8.22
C GLY A 299 25.74 12.87 9.36
N GLN A 300 24.41 12.81 9.35
CA GLN A 300 23.57 13.20 10.49
C GLN A 300 23.09 11.92 11.17
N ALA A 301 23.26 11.81 12.46
CA ALA A 301 23.19 10.60 13.27
C ALA A 301 22.09 9.62 12.82
N SER A 302 22.51 8.44 12.43
CA SER A 302 21.64 7.28 12.24
C SER A 302 21.01 6.92 13.59
N VAL A 303 19.77 7.29 13.82
CA VAL A 303 19.02 6.89 15.03
C VAL A 303 18.10 5.72 14.69
N PHE A 304 18.60 4.76 13.95
CA PHE A 304 18.08 3.41 14.02
C PHE A 304 19.05 2.53 14.82
N THR A 305 19.43 2.97 16.02
CA THR A 305 19.94 2.04 16.99
C THR A 305 18.79 1.16 17.41
N ASN A 306 18.91 -0.13 17.08
CA ASN A 306 18.21 -1.20 17.74
C ASN A 306 18.21 -0.92 19.25
N ALA A 307 17.12 -0.42 19.78
CA ALA A 307 16.84 -0.57 21.19
C ALA A 307 16.51 -2.03 21.44
N VAL A 308 17.51 -2.88 21.32
CA VAL A 308 17.56 -4.11 22.10
C VAL A 308 17.84 -3.64 23.52
N LEU A 309 16.82 -3.41 24.27
CA LEU A 309 16.88 -3.39 25.72
C LEU A 309 16.14 -4.61 26.23
N ILE A 310 16.94 -5.43 26.80
CA ILE A 310 16.82 -6.53 27.75
C ILE A 310 15.40 -6.81 28.24
#